data_19645572d176519b92e34d8e9d2410ca
#
_entry.id   19645572d176519b92e34d8e9d2410ca
#
_cell.length_a   1.000
_cell.length_b   1.000
_cell.length_c   1.000
_cell.angle_alpha   90.00
_cell.angle_beta   90.00
_cell.angle_gamma   90.00
#
_symmetry.space_group_name_H-M   'P 1'
#
loop_
_entity.id
_entity.type
_entity.pdbx_description
1 polymer ?
#
loop_
_entity_poly.entity_id
_entity_poly.type
_entity_poly.pdbx_seq_one_letter_code
_entity_poly.pdbx_strand_id
1 'polypeptide(L)'
;MRYLAHQQMMPAQRHNVVANLVNMSDVSDIAQWCLDRGHENITVRSRRPHLLDALVNAGLQITEGPSDLIMWLDDEIGSSSPWQHGNASCEVIIEGSLPVERGVHALAVETDRAVIVSTDGIDYRRIEFTEGESITTKIQPVATDILDESARQAGFALVERWVDWSMEPALGNEPCHLSLFRNF
;
A
#
# COMPACT_ATOMS: atom_id res chain seq x y z
N MET A 1 -32.08 48.86 26.94
CA MET A 1 -30.71 48.58 26.45
C MET A 1 -30.61 47.10 26.17
N ARG A 2 -30.59 46.70 24.90
CA ARG A 2 -30.40 45.29 24.48
C ARG A 2 -29.03 45.18 23.84
N TYR A 3 -28.13 44.42 24.47
CA TYR A 3 -26.85 44.05 23.89
C TYR A 3 -27.06 42.87 22.94
N LEU A 4 -26.91 43.12 21.65
CA LEU A 4 -26.76 42.05 20.65
C LEU A 4 -25.29 41.67 20.59
N ALA A 5 -24.95 40.44 21.06
CA ALA A 5 -23.67 39.85 20.88
C ALA A 5 -23.55 39.35 19.41
N HIS A 6 -22.70 39.99 18.63
CA HIS A 6 -22.27 39.50 17.35
C HIS A 6 -21.31 38.32 17.59
N GLN A 7 -21.79 37.09 17.45
CA GLN A 7 -20.92 35.95 17.22
C GLN A 7 -20.36 36.05 15.80
N GLN A 8 -19.12 36.47 15.67
CA GLN A 8 -18.35 36.26 14.47
C GLN A 8 -18.11 34.74 14.29
N MET A 9 -18.84 34.14 13.35
CA MET A 9 -18.53 32.83 12.84
C MET A 9 -17.19 32.92 12.12
N MET A 10 -16.16 32.28 12.69
CA MET A 10 -14.90 32.05 11.99
C MET A 10 -15.18 31.23 10.71
N PRO A 11 -14.62 31.60 9.57
CA PRO A 11 -14.74 30.80 8.39
C PRO A 11 -14.03 29.46 8.65
N ALA A 12 -14.75 28.34 8.48
CA ALA A 12 -14.18 27.02 8.48
C ALA A 12 -13.03 27.01 7.48
N GLN A 13 -11.81 26.79 7.96
CA GLN A 13 -10.68 26.53 7.10
C GLN A 13 -11.03 25.29 6.27
N ARG A 14 -11.34 25.51 5.00
CA ARG A 14 -11.42 24.43 4.02
C ARG A 14 -9.99 23.89 3.88
N HIS A 15 -9.71 22.80 4.53
CA HIS A 15 -8.54 22.02 4.22
C HIS A 15 -8.74 21.54 2.78
N ASN A 16 -7.94 22.07 1.88
CA ASN A 16 -7.80 21.51 0.55
C ASN A 16 -7.16 20.13 0.74
N VAL A 17 -8.00 19.10 0.81
CA VAL A 17 -7.55 17.73 0.62
C VAL A 17 -7.18 17.65 -0.86
N VAL A 18 -5.92 17.86 -1.17
CA VAL A 18 -5.37 17.45 -2.46
C VAL A 18 -5.35 15.93 -2.38
N ALA A 19 -6.44 15.32 -2.82
CA ALA A 19 -6.50 13.90 -3.03
C ALA A 19 -5.60 13.61 -4.24
N ASN A 20 -4.36 13.26 -4.01
CA ASN A 20 -3.63 12.44 -4.97
C ASN A 20 -4.35 11.09 -4.95
N LEU A 21 -5.25 10.92 -5.89
CA LEU A 21 -6.01 9.70 -6.09
C LEU A 21 -5.01 8.63 -6.52
N VAL A 22 -4.58 7.83 -5.58
CA VAL A 22 -3.84 6.60 -5.85
C VAL A 22 -4.90 5.60 -6.34
N ASN A 23 -4.84 5.31 -7.61
CA ASN A 23 -5.67 4.28 -8.21
C ASN A 23 -5.20 2.94 -7.64
N MET A 24 -5.91 2.39 -6.67
CA MET A 24 -5.64 1.01 -6.23
C MET A 24 -6.08 0.11 -7.37
N SER A 25 -5.10 -0.34 -8.14
CA SER A 25 -5.29 -1.20 -9.29
C SER A 25 -6.19 -2.37 -8.99
N ASP A 26 -7.05 -2.67 -9.93
CA ASP A 26 -7.86 -3.87 -9.90
C ASP A 26 -6.94 -5.09 -9.72
N VAL A 27 -7.47 -6.12 -9.09
CA VAL A 27 -6.77 -7.40 -8.89
C VAL A 27 -6.30 -7.99 -10.23
N SER A 28 -7.00 -7.70 -11.32
CA SER A 28 -6.60 -8.05 -12.69
C SER A 28 -5.28 -7.41 -13.12
N ASP A 29 -4.99 -6.17 -12.73
CA ASP A 29 -3.75 -5.47 -13.08
C ASP A 29 -2.55 -6.11 -12.38
N ILE A 30 -2.73 -6.54 -11.13
CA ILE A 30 -1.71 -7.27 -10.39
C ILE A 30 -1.38 -8.60 -11.07
N ALA A 31 -2.41 -9.36 -11.44
CA ALA A 31 -2.25 -10.62 -12.13
C ALA A 31 -1.56 -10.43 -13.50
N GLN A 32 -1.98 -9.45 -14.28
CA GLN A 32 -1.38 -9.14 -15.57
C GLN A 32 0.09 -8.72 -15.42
N TRP A 33 0.39 -7.89 -14.41
CA TRP A 33 1.77 -7.47 -14.13
C TRP A 33 2.69 -8.68 -13.84
N CYS A 34 2.22 -9.67 -13.07
CA CYS A 34 2.98 -10.88 -12.79
C CYS A 34 3.25 -11.68 -14.08
N LEU A 35 2.23 -11.86 -14.92
CA LEU A 35 2.35 -12.60 -16.17
C LEU A 35 3.29 -11.91 -17.18
N ASP A 36 3.19 -10.59 -17.31
CA ASP A 36 4.03 -9.80 -18.23
C ASP A 36 5.52 -9.87 -17.85
N ARG A 37 5.82 -10.09 -16.58
CA ARG A 37 7.19 -10.28 -16.08
C ARG A 37 7.63 -11.75 -16.06
N GLY A 38 6.76 -12.68 -16.43
CA GLY A 38 7.06 -14.10 -16.51
C GLY A 38 7.14 -14.80 -15.16
N HIS A 39 6.52 -14.24 -14.12
CA HIS A 39 6.41 -14.92 -12.83
C HIS A 39 5.32 -15.99 -12.91
N GLU A 40 5.66 -17.21 -12.54
CA GLU A 40 4.75 -18.36 -12.53
C GLU A 40 4.43 -18.83 -11.11
N ASN A 41 5.45 -18.83 -10.25
CA ASN A 41 5.36 -19.30 -8.86
C ASN A 41 5.51 -18.13 -7.91
N ILE A 42 4.44 -17.79 -7.22
CA ILE A 42 4.41 -16.61 -6.36
C ILE A 42 4.00 -16.92 -4.93
N THR A 43 4.60 -16.24 -3.97
CA THR A 43 4.15 -16.20 -2.58
C THR A 43 3.44 -14.87 -2.35
N VAL A 44 2.24 -14.90 -1.76
CA VAL A 44 1.43 -13.70 -1.55
C VAL A 44 1.04 -13.56 -0.09
N ARG A 45 1.26 -12.36 0.45
CA ARG A 45 0.72 -11.89 1.72
C ARG A 45 -0.13 -10.66 1.44
N SER A 46 -1.43 -10.78 1.60
CA SER A 46 -2.40 -9.70 1.33
C SER A 46 -3.66 -9.89 2.16
N ARG A 47 -4.34 -8.79 2.44
CA ARG A 47 -5.68 -8.76 3.06
C ARG A 47 -6.80 -8.62 2.03
N ARG A 48 -6.49 -8.55 0.74
CA ARG A 48 -7.48 -8.40 -0.32
C ARG A 48 -8.23 -9.71 -0.51
N PRO A 49 -9.57 -9.79 -0.27
CA PRO A 49 -10.30 -11.07 -0.20
C PRO A 49 -10.29 -11.74 -1.53
N HIS A 50 -10.24 -11.34 -2.63
CA HIS A 50 -10.32 -12.08 -3.91
C HIS A 50 -9.01 -12.11 -4.70
N LEU A 51 -7.92 -11.55 -4.13
CA LEU A 51 -6.65 -11.47 -4.85
C LEU A 51 -6.09 -12.85 -5.18
N LEU A 52 -6.07 -13.76 -4.22
CA LEU A 52 -5.54 -15.12 -4.43
C LEU A 52 -6.33 -15.86 -5.50
N ASP A 53 -7.66 -15.78 -5.45
CA ASP A 53 -8.52 -16.43 -6.44
C ASP A 53 -8.27 -15.86 -7.86
N ALA A 54 -8.11 -14.56 -7.98
CA ALA A 54 -7.84 -13.93 -9.26
C ALA A 54 -6.46 -14.29 -9.82
N LEU A 55 -5.43 -14.35 -8.99
CA LEU A 55 -4.09 -14.77 -9.39
C LEU A 55 -4.10 -16.23 -9.88
N VAL A 56 -4.77 -17.12 -9.14
CA VAL A 56 -4.94 -18.53 -9.55
C VAL A 56 -5.73 -18.64 -10.85
N ASN A 57 -6.82 -17.89 -11.00
CA ASN A 57 -7.64 -17.86 -12.22
C ASN A 57 -6.87 -17.31 -13.42
N ALA A 58 -5.91 -16.43 -13.21
CA ALA A 58 -4.98 -15.95 -14.24
C ALA A 58 -3.89 -16.97 -14.62
N GLY A 59 -3.81 -18.11 -13.93
CA GLY A 59 -2.85 -19.19 -14.20
C GLY A 59 -1.57 -19.16 -13.37
N LEU A 60 -1.48 -18.26 -12.38
CA LEU A 60 -0.34 -18.19 -11.47
C LEU A 60 -0.43 -19.27 -10.39
N GLN A 61 0.71 -19.82 -9.98
CA GLN A 61 0.78 -20.80 -8.91
C GLN A 61 1.11 -20.12 -7.58
N ILE A 62 0.18 -20.17 -6.64
CA ILE A 62 0.42 -19.67 -5.29
C ILE A 62 1.13 -20.74 -4.46
N THR A 63 2.26 -20.41 -3.87
CA THR A 63 3.08 -21.32 -3.07
C THR A 63 3.46 -20.71 -1.72
N GLU A 64 3.68 -21.56 -0.73
CA GLU A 64 4.33 -21.21 0.53
C GLU A 64 5.82 -21.57 0.54
N GLY A 65 6.29 -22.20 -0.53
CA GLY A 65 7.67 -22.63 -0.74
C GLY A 65 8.50 -21.64 -1.56
N PRO A 66 9.56 -22.16 -2.20
CA PRO A 66 10.39 -21.35 -3.09
C PRO A 66 9.57 -20.74 -4.21
N SER A 67 9.69 -19.42 -4.40
CA SER A 67 8.92 -18.66 -5.36
C SER A 67 9.81 -17.71 -6.16
N ASP A 68 9.38 -17.36 -7.36
CA ASP A 68 10.05 -16.41 -8.25
C ASP A 68 9.77 -14.97 -7.80
N LEU A 69 8.62 -14.77 -7.18
CA LEU A 69 8.16 -13.50 -6.67
C LEU A 69 7.52 -13.67 -5.29
N ILE A 70 7.87 -12.78 -4.38
CA ILE A 70 7.18 -12.60 -3.10
C ILE A 70 6.43 -11.27 -3.15
N MET A 71 5.12 -11.31 -2.91
CA MET A 71 4.26 -10.14 -2.85
C MET A 71 3.85 -9.89 -1.40
N TRP A 72 4.24 -8.73 -0.88
CA TRP A 72 3.89 -8.27 0.46
C TRP A 72 3.05 -7.01 0.35
N LEU A 73 1.76 -7.17 0.45
CA LEU A 73 0.77 -6.15 0.11
C LEU A 73 -0.01 -5.70 1.34
N ASP A 74 -0.69 -4.57 1.22
CA ASP A 74 -1.62 -4.05 2.23
C ASP A 74 -0.99 -3.79 3.61
N ASP A 75 0.24 -3.28 3.65
CA ASP A 75 0.96 -2.99 4.91
C ASP A 75 1.19 -4.23 5.82
N GLU A 76 1.28 -5.42 5.24
CA GLU A 76 1.52 -6.67 5.99
C GLU A 76 2.92 -6.78 6.64
N ILE A 77 3.77 -5.78 6.53
CA ILE A 77 5.16 -5.77 7.03
C ILE A 77 5.26 -5.82 8.57
N GLY A 78 4.15 -5.92 9.30
CA GLY A 78 4.14 -5.77 10.77
C GLY A 78 4.62 -6.95 11.60
N SER A 79 4.56 -8.19 11.10
CA SER A 79 4.75 -9.39 11.93
C SER A 79 5.82 -10.37 11.44
N SER A 80 6.27 -10.26 10.22
CA SER A 80 7.31 -11.10 9.63
C SER A 80 8.10 -10.32 8.58
N SER A 81 9.32 -10.78 8.30
CA SER A 81 10.18 -10.11 7.33
C SER A 81 9.96 -10.70 5.94
N PRO A 82 9.68 -9.91 4.90
CA PRO A 82 9.55 -10.39 3.53
C PRO A 82 10.85 -11.03 3.02
N TRP A 83 11.99 -10.65 3.59
CA TRP A 83 13.32 -11.09 3.16
C TRP A 83 13.65 -12.53 3.51
N GLN A 84 12.90 -13.20 4.40
CA GLN A 84 13.20 -14.55 4.90
C GLN A 84 12.80 -15.65 3.92
N HIS A 85 12.01 -15.34 2.90
CA HIS A 85 11.41 -16.33 1.98
C HIS A 85 12.06 -16.33 0.59
N GLY A 86 13.04 -15.46 0.34
CA GLY A 86 13.64 -15.28 -0.98
C GLY A 86 14.66 -16.36 -1.34
N ASN A 87 14.53 -16.90 -2.55
CA ASN A 87 15.58 -17.67 -3.21
C ASN A 87 16.66 -16.75 -3.79
N ALA A 88 17.79 -17.32 -4.22
CA ALA A 88 18.92 -16.60 -4.80
C ALA A 88 18.61 -15.76 -6.08
N SER A 89 17.40 -15.83 -6.62
CA SER A 89 16.95 -15.03 -7.78
C SER A 89 15.51 -14.53 -7.64
N CYS A 90 15.02 -14.42 -6.40
CA CYS A 90 13.66 -13.99 -6.12
C CYS A 90 13.52 -12.46 -6.20
N GLU A 91 12.42 -12.02 -6.76
CA GLU A 91 11.97 -10.64 -6.62
C GLU A 91 11.02 -10.52 -5.42
N VAL A 92 11.06 -9.38 -4.77
CA VAL A 92 10.16 -9.05 -3.65
C VAL A 92 9.47 -7.73 -3.98
N ILE A 93 8.15 -7.75 -4.04
CA ILE A 93 7.35 -6.54 -4.19
C ILE A 93 6.66 -6.22 -2.87
N ILE A 94 6.75 -4.97 -2.46
CA ILE A 94 6.19 -4.48 -1.21
C ILE A 94 5.28 -3.31 -1.51
N GLU A 95 4.01 -3.44 -1.14
CA GLU A 95 3.06 -2.33 -1.11
C GLU A 95 2.88 -1.89 0.34
N GLY A 96 3.15 -0.63 0.62
CA GLY A 96 3.08 -0.09 1.96
C GLY A 96 2.70 1.37 2.01
N SER A 97 2.23 1.79 3.19
CA SER A 97 1.96 3.19 3.50
C SER A 97 3.22 3.87 4.02
N LEU A 98 3.40 5.14 3.64
CA LEU A 98 4.43 6.01 4.20
C LEU A 98 3.93 6.71 5.47
N PRO A 99 4.83 7.07 6.39
CA PRO A 99 4.49 7.96 7.48
C PRO A 99 3.97 9.29 6.92
N VAL A 100 2.78 9.67 7.35
CA VAL A 100 2.13 10.92 6.97
C VAL A 100 1.91 11.79 8.20
N GLU A 101 1.71 13.09 7.99
CA GLU A 101 1.38 14.02 9.06
C GLU A 101 0.05 13.64 9.74
N ARG A 102 -0.11 14.11 10.99
CA ARG A 102 -1.35 13.93 11.74
C ARG A 102 -2.56 14.39 10.94
N GLY A 103 -3.56 13.52 10.80
CA GLY A 103 -4.77 13.82 10.04
C GLY A 103 -5.44 12.61 9.41
N VAL A 104 -6.18 12.88 8.35
CA VAL A 104 -6.85 11.89 7.52
C VAL A 104 -6.39 12.08 6.08
N HIS A 105 -5.86 11.05 5.47
CA HIS A 105 -5.29 11.06 4.13
C HIS A 105 -6.02 10.03 3.26
N ALA A 106 -6.51 10.46 2.11
CA ALA A 106 -7.09 9.54 1.14
C ALA A 106 -5.96 8.81 0.40
N LEU A 107 -6.05 7.48 0.34
CA LEU A 107 -5.17 6.64 -0.48
C LEU A 107 -5.84 6.30 -1.81
N ALA A 108 -7.13 5.98 -1.79
CA ALA A 108 -7.91 5.71 -2.99
C ALA A 108 -9.35 6.18 -2.78
N VAL A 109 -9.98 6.66 -3.84
CA VAL A 109 -11.41 6.97 -3.87
C VAL A 109 -11.95 6.56 -5.24
N GLU A 110 -12.79 5.53 -5.24
CA GLU A 110 -13.47 4.97 -6.40
C GLU A 110 -14.98 5.14 -6.24
N THR A 111 -15.76 4.67 -7.20
CA THR A 111 -17.22 4.86 -7.18
C THR A 111 -17.88 4.11 -6.02
N ASP A 112 -17.37 2.94 -5.67
CA ASP A 112 -17.94 2.00 -4.69
C ASP A 112 -16.97 1.67 -3.54
N ARG A 113 -15.78 2.26 -3.56
CA ARG A 113 -14.73 1.99 -2.58
C ARG A 113 -13.95 3.26 -2.25
N ALA A 114 -13.61 3.43 -0.96
CA ALA A 114 -12.63 4.43 -0.54
C ALA A 114 -11.67 3.83 0.48
N VAL A 115 -10.41 4.19 0.39
CA VAL A 115 -9.38 3.82 1.36
C VAL A 115 -8.73 5.07 1.91
N ILE A 116 -8.71 5.21 3.22
CA ILE A 116 -8.07 6.32 3.90
C ILE A 116 -7.09 5.83 4.96
N VAL A 117 -6.08 6.63 5.23
CA VAL A 117 -5.24 6.50 6.43
C VAL A 117 -5.58 7.62 7.40
N SER A 118 -5.88 7.25 8.63
CA SER A 118 -6.09 8.18 9.74
C SER A 118 -4.99 8.01 10.77
N THR A 119 -4.39 9.11 11.23
CA THR A 119 -3.34 9.07 12.25
C THR A 119 -3.43 10.26 13.20
N ASP A 120 -3.09 10.01 14.47
CA ASP A 120 -2.84 11.04 15.49
C ASP A 120 -1.35 11.39 15.63
N GLY A 121 -0.51 10.82 14.76
CA GLY A 121 0.94 10.94 14.75
C GLY A 121 1.66 9.78 15.46
N ILE A 122 0.93 8.89 16.12
CA ILE A 122 1.46 7.72 16.83
C ILE A 122 0.81 6.44 16.29
N ASP A 123 -0.52 6.40 16.31
CA ASP A 123 -1.30 5.29 15.80
C ASP A 123 -1.78 5.58 14.38
N TYR A 124 -1.56 4.62 13.49
CA TYR A 124 -2.00 4.68 12.11
C TYR A 124 -3.09 3.63 11.88
N ARG A 125 -4.16 4.05 11.22
CA ARG A 125 -5.31 3.20 10.88
C ARG A 125 -5.65 3.36 9.41
N ARG A 126 -5.65 2.26 8.71
CA ARG A 126 -6.23 2.17 7.37
C ARG A 126 -7.71 1.84 7.52
N ILE A 127 -8.56 2.63 6.89
CA ILE A 127 -10.00 2.44 6.90
C ILE A 127 -10.42 2.28 5.45
N GLU A 128 -11.02 1.14 5.16
CA GLU A 128 -11.56 0.81 3.85
C GLU A 128 -13.08 0.84 3.93
N PHE A 129 -13.70 1.59 3.04
CA PHE A 129 -15.13 1.71 2.88
C PHE A 129 -15.54 1.02 1.59
N THR A 130 -16.51 0.14 1.66
CA THR A 130 -17.20 -0.48 0.53
C THR A 130 -18.71 -0.29 0.70
N GLU A 131 -19.54 -0.69 -0.27
CA GLU A 131 -21.00 -0.56 -0.15
C GLU A 131 -21.53 -1.17 1.16
N GLY A 132 -21.89 -0.30 2.12
CA GLY A 132 -22.53 -0.66 3.37
C GLY A 132 -21.62 -1.16 4.50
N GLU A 133 -20.32 -1.27 4.28
CA GLU A 133 -19.38 -1.76 5.28
C GLU A 133 -18.14 -0.86 5.40
N SER A 134 -17.51 -0.91 6.57
CA SER A 134 -16.16 -0.32 6.75
C SER A 134 -15.29 -1.27 7.55
N ILE A 135 -14.07 -1.45 7.06
CA ILE A 135 -13.05 -2.25 7.73
C ILE A 135 -11.94 -1.33 8.20
N THR A 136 -11.64 -1.37 9.50
CA THR A 136 -10.54 -0.61 10.09
C THR A 136 -9.42 -1.55 10.49
N THR A 137 -8.23 -1.27 10.00
CA THR A 137 -7.01 -2.04 10.29
C THR A 137 -5.95 -1.14 10.88
N LYS A 138 -5.30 -1.57 11.96
CA LYS A 138 -4.09 -0.91 12.45
C LYS A 138 -2.95 -1.23 11.49
N ILE A 139 -2.23 -0.21 11.03
CA ILE A 139 -1.08 -0.35 10.15
C ILE A 139 0.16 0.24 10.82
N GLN A 140 1.33 -0.14 10.31
CA GLN A 140 2.61 0.39 10.74
C GLN A 140 3.35 0.91 9.51
N PRO A 141 3.19 2.18 9.16
CA PRO A 141 3.90 2.77 8.03
C PRO A 141 5.41 2.68 8.23
N VAL A 142 6.11 2.39 7.15
CA VAL A 142 7.58 2.30 7.15
C VAL A 142 8.14 3.30 6.16
N ALA A 143 9.04 4.15 6.62
CA ALA A 143 9.75 5.08 5.75
C ALA A 143 10.62 4.30 4.76
N THR A 144 10.69 4.78 3.53
CA THR A 144 11.36 4.07 2.43
C THR A 144 12.86 3.86 2.67
N ASP A 145 13.53 4.77 3.35
CA ASP A 145 14.94 4.64 3.73
C ASP A 145 15.17 3.50 4.74
N ILE A 146 14.25 3.31 5.69
CA ILE A 146 14.28 2.20 6.65
C ILE A 146 14.02 0.88 5.92
N LEU A 147 13.06 0.86 4.98
CA LEU A 147 12.76 -0.31 4.16
C LEU A 147 13.96 -0.70 3.31
N ASP A 148 14.59 0.25 2.63
CA ASP A 148 15.74 0.04 1.77
C ASP A 148 16.96 -0.47 2.54
N GLU A 149 17.20 0.06 3.73
CA GLU A 149 18.28 -0.42 4.60
C GLU A 149 18.00 -1.86 5.09
N SER A 150 16.76 -2.18 5.45
CA SER A 150 16.35 -3.53 5.82
C SER A 150 16.54 -4.53 4.66
N ALA A 151 16.16 -4.13 3.44
CA ALA A 151 16.37 -4.91 2.23
C ALA A 151 17.87 -5.17 1.99
N ARG A 152 18.68 -4.12 2.04
CA ARG A 152 20.13 -4.18 1.84
C ARG A 152 20.82 -5.10 2.85
N GLN A 153 20.42 -5.07 4.11
CA GLN A 153 20.94 -5.97 5.17
C GLN A 153 20.59 -7.43 4.89
N ALA A 154 19.48 -7.68 4.19
CA ALA A 154 19.05 -9.01 3.81
C ALA A 154 19.59 -9.47 2.44
N GLY A 155 20.42 -8.67 1.76
CA GLY A 155 20.99 -8.99 0.47
C GLY A 155 20.12 -8.63 -0.73
N PHE A 156 19.16 -7.71 -0.55
CA PHE A 156 18.30 -7.21 -1.63
C PHE A 156 18.64 -5.76 -2.01
N ALA A 157 18.50 -5.44 -3.28
CA ALA A 157 18.59 -4.08 -3.80
C ALA A 157 17.24 -3.62 -4.35
N LEU A 158 16.90 -2.35 -4.12
CA LEU A 158 15.79 -1.70 -4.78
C LEU A 158 16.04 -1.67 -6.29
N VAL A 159 15.08 -2.15 -7.06
CA VAL A 159 15.08 -2.09 -8.54
C VAL A 159 14.29 -0.90 -9.01
N GLU A 160 13.04 -0.79 -8.56
CA GLU A 160 12.09 0.25 -8.96
C GLU A 160 11.17 0.60 -7.79
N ARG A 161 10.64 1.84 -7.82
CA ARG A 161 9.61 2.28 -6.86
C ARG A 161 8.57 3.10 -7.58
N TRP A 162 7.31 2.74 -7.36
CA TRP A 162 6.14 3.37 -7.95
C TRP A 162 5.17 3.85 -6.88
N VAL A 163 4.23 4.69 -7.28
CA VAL A 163 3.14 5.14 -6.42
C VAL A 163 2.16 3.98 -6.19
N ASP A 164 1.81 3.30 -7.27
CA ASP A 164 0.85 2.20 -7.30
C ASP A 164 1.09 1.25 -8.49
N TRP A 165 0.14 0.38 -8.76
CA TRP A 165 0.20 -0.60 -9.87
C TRP A 165 0.06 0.00 -11.27
N SER A 166 -0.17 1.32 -11.41
CA SER A 166 -0.05 2.01 -12.70
C SER A 166 1.40 2.21 -13.14
N MET A 167 2.36 1.86 -12.26
CA MET A 167 3.80 2.00 -12.46
C MET A 167 4.26 3.46 -12.64
N GLU A 168 3.50 4.41 -12.11
CA GLU A 168 3.94 5.80 -12.06
C GLU A 168 5.09 5.93 -11.04
N PRO A 169 6.24 6.50 -11.42
CA PRO A 169 7.39 6.60 -10.51
C PRO A 169 7.05 7.42 -9.25
N ALA A 170 7.41 6.89 -8.09
CA ALA A 170 7.23 7.60 -6.83
C ALA A 170 8.25 8.74 -6.70
N LEU A 171 7.77 9.93 -6.34
CA LEU A 171 8.58 11.13 -6.13
C LEU A 171 8.98 11.34 -4.67
N GLY A 172 8.45 10.50 -3.76
CA GLY A 172 8.81 10.46 -2.34
C GLY A 172 7.94 11.33 -1.42
N ASN A 173 6.84 11.87 -1.93
CA ASN A 173 5.85 12.64 -1.16
C ASN A 173 4.44 12.03 -1.19
N GLU A 174 4.32 10.86 -1.76
CA GLU A 174 3.07 10.10 -1.82
C GLU A 174 2.79 9.41 -0.48
N PRO A 175 1.50 9.15 -0.16
CA PRO A 175 1.13 8.49 1.10
C PRO A 175 1.37 6.98 1.09
N CYS A 176 1.66 6.39 -0.06
CA CYS A 176 1.94 4.97 -0.24
C CYS A 176 3.01 4.74 -1.32
N HIS A 177 3.49 3.52 -1.39
CA HIS A 177 4.47 3.11 -2.39
C HIS A 177 4.30 1.64 -2.77
N LEU A 178 4.75 1.32 -3.96
CA LEU A 178 4.99 -0.03 -4.45
C LEU A 178 6.49 -0.15 -4.78
N SER A 179 7.21 -1.00 -4.08
CA SER A 179 8.66 -1.12 -4.21
C SER A 179 9.06 -2.52 -4.62
N LEU A 180 9.82 -2.63 -5.70
CA LEU A 180 10.37 -3.87 -6.20
C LEU A 180 11.84 -4.01 -5.81
N PHE A 181 12.18 -5.09 -5.17
CA PHE A 181 13.52 -5.46 -4.77
C PHE A 181 13.95 -6.75 -5.44
N ARG A 182 15.25 -6.91 -5.65
CA ARG A 182 15.85 -8.14 -6.17
C ARG A 182 17.04 -8.55 -5.32
N ASN A 183 17.17 -9.85 -5.10
CA ASN A 183 18.36 -10.42 -4.47
C ASN A 183 19.56 -10.35 -5.44
N PHE A 184 20.78 -10.13 -4.93
CA PHE A 184 22.03 -10.02 -5.72
C PHE A 184 23.15 -10.90 -5.14
#